data_2a94d4ab31c0c6494a1903dfc984a075
#
_entry.id   2a94d4ab31c0c6494a1903dfc984a075
#
_cell.length_a   1.000
_cell.length_b   1.000
_cell.length_c   1.000
_cell.angle_alpha   90.00
_cell.angle_beta   90.00
_cell.angle_gamma   90.00
#
_symmetry.space_group_name_H-M   'P 1'
#
loop_
_entity.id
_entity.type
_entity.pdbx_description
1 polymer ?
#
loop_
_entity_poly.entity_id
_entity_poly.type
_entity_poly.pdbx_seq_one_letter_code
_entity_poly.pdbx_strand_id
1 'polypeptide(L)'
;RNSNSHYIKSLSNNFLFNFIDGGILRDKDEKIFEKKIYKNIKSKIDIIITSGAVSAGKHDFVPLVVKKFDLSNFFKGVSIRPGKPILFAKFKNVEKVIFGLPGNPISTSACFRFFVYPYLLNILGIKSEKPFKAKLKNNFFKNKKIIRFLKARLTSTKDGKLEIQILKGQESYKIKSFVESNVWGLFKDGQSNFKKGELIDCYSPIGPNLNIFI
;
A
#
# COMPACT_ATOMS: atom_id res chain seq x y z
N ARG A 1 3.56 -0.29 -19.77
CA ARG A 1 3.03 -1.58 -19.26
C ARG A 1 2.36 -1.32 -17.92
N ASN A 2 1.15 -1.85 -17.71
CA ASN A 2 0.40 -1.69 -16.45
C ASN A 2 0.72 -2.82 -15.47
N SER A 3 1.88 -2.77 -14.82
CA SER A 3 2.29 -3.76 -13.81
C SER A 3 1.47 -3.68 -12.51
N ASN A 4 0.97 -2.48 -12.18
CA ASN A 4 0.29 -2.25 -10.91
C ASN A 4 -1.08 -2.95 -10.85
N SER A 5 -1.88 -2.92 -11.93
CA SER A 5 -3.17 -3.62 -11.92
C SER A 5 -2.99 -5.15 -11.88
N HIS A 6 -1.97 -5.68 -12.56
CA HIS A 6 -1.65 -7.11 -12.48
C HIS A 6 -1.24 -7.53 -11.06
N TYR A 7 -0.43 -6.71 -10.39
CA TYR A 7 -0.06 -6.95 -9.00
C TYR A 7 -1.29 -6.93 -8.07
N ILE A 8 -2.14 -5.91 -8.16
CA ILE A 8 -3.35 -5.81 -7.34
C ILE A 8 -4.31 -6.97 -7.64
N LYS A 9 -4.49 -7.32 -8.92
CA LYS A 9 -5.31 -8.47 -9.33
C LYS A 9 -4.78 -9.78 -8.77
N SER A 10 -3.46 -10.02 -8.76
CA SER A 10 -2.89 -11.24 -8.21
C SER A 10 -3.15 -11.40 -6.72
N LEU A 11 -3.19 -10.29 -5.97
CA LEU A 11 -3.54 -10.29 -4.56
C LEU A 11 -5.03 -10.58 -4.34
N SER A 12 -5.91 -10.18 -5.26
CA SER A 12 -7.36 -10.40 -5.13
C SER A 12 -7.75 -11.88 -5.22
N ASN A 13 -6.97 -12.72 -5.88
CA ASN A 13 -7.24 -14.15 -6.01
C ASN A 13 -7.21 -14.90 -4.67
N ASN A 14 -6.60 -14.30 -3.64
CA ASN A 14 -6.48 -14.88 -2.29
C ASN A 14 -7.51 -14.30 -1.30
N PHE A 15 -8.46 -13.47 -1.76
CA PHE A 15 -9.38 -12.74 -0.88
C PHE A 15 -10.83 -12.92 -1.29
N LEU A 16 -11.73 -12.73 -0.31
CA LEU A 16 -13.19 -12.79 -0.48
C LEU A 16 -13.74 -11.52 -1.16
N PHE A 17 -13.07 -11.00 -2.18
CA PHE A 17 -13.55 -9.86 -2.95
C PHE A 17 -13.31 -10.03 -4.45
N ASN A 18 -14.17 -9.42 -5.24
CA ASN A 18 -14.11 -9.45 -6.70
C ASN A 18 -13.32 -8.28 -7.24
N PHE A 19 -12.29 -8.55 -8.03
CA PHE A 19 -11.54 -7.55 -8.76
C PHE A 19 -12.19 -7.26 -10.12
N ILE A 20 -12.53 -6.01 -10.39
CA ILE A 20 -13.02 -5.54 -11.66
C ILE A 20 -12.00 -4.58 -12.26
N ASP A 21 -11.47 -4.93 -13.44
CA ASP A 21 -10.52 -4.06 -14.14
C ASP A 21 -11.25 -2.85 -14.75
N GLY A 22 -10.96 -1.67 -14.22
CA GLY A 22 -11.49 -0.40 -14.70
C GLY A 22 -10.83 0.11 -16.00
N GLY A 23 -9.79 -0.57 -16.50
CA GLY A 23 -9.02 -0.20 -17.67
C GLY A 23 -7.97 0.89 -17.40
N ILE A 24 -7.35 1.36 -18.47
CA ILE A 24 -6.27 2.35 -18.43
C ILE A 24 -6.81 3.72 -18.85
N LEU A 25 -6.47 4.74 -18.07
CA LEU A 25 -6.73 6.15 -18.38
C LEU A 25 -5.41 6.85 -18.73
N ARG A 26 -5.47 7.76 -19.69
CA ARG A 26 -4.35 8.62 -20.10
C ARG A 26 -4.46 9.99 -19.43
N ASP A 27 -3.40 10.79 -19.48
CA ASP A 27 -3.32 12.11 -18.85
C ASP A 27 -4.43 13.10 -19.32
N LYS A 28 -5.03 12.85 -20.48
CA LYS A 28 -6.13 13.67 -21.05
C LYS A 28 -7.53 13.16 -20.68
N ASP A 29 -7.64 12.07 -19.96
CA ASP A 29 -8.91 11.36 -19.71
C ASP A 29 -9.60 11.82 -18.41
N GLU A 30 -9.34 13.05 -17.94
CA GLU A 30 -9.94 13.59 -16.72
C GLU A 30 -11.49 13.48 -16.71
N LYS A 31 -12.13 13.90 -17.80
CA LYS A 31 -13.60 13.82 -17.94
C LYS A 31 -14.11 12.37 -17.98
N ILE A 32 -13.34 11.46 -18.57
CA ILE A 32 -13.68 10.01 -18.61
C ILE A 32 -13.59 9.45 -17.19
N PHE A 33 -12.55 9.81 -16.44
CA PHE A 33 -12.38 9.40 -15.07
C PHE A 33 -13.51 9.88 -14.17
N GLU A 34 -13.90 11.15 -14.28
CA GLU A 34 -15.03 11.72 -13.56
C GLU A 34 -16.34 10.94 -13.81
N LYS A 35 -16.64 10.66 -15.09
CA LYS A 35 -17.80 9.83 -15.47
C LYS A 35 -17.72 8.42 -14.90
N LYS A 36 -16.55 7.80 -14.88
CA LYS A 36 -16.33 6.47 -14.29
C LYS A 36 -16.57 6.49 -12.77
N ILE A 37 -16.10 7.49 -12.03
CA ILE A 37 -16.37 7.62 -10.59
C ILE A 37 -17.90 7.72 -10.39
N TYR A 38 -18.57 8.64 -11.10
CA TYR A 38 -20.00 8.83 -10.98
C TYR A 38 -20.81 7.54 -11.25
N LYS A 39 -20.42 6.77 -12.28
CA LYS A 39 -21.03 5.47 -12.57
C LYS A 39 -20.78 4.46 -11.45
N ASN A 40 -19.55 4.42 -10.92
CA ASN A 40 -19.17 3.46 -9.88
C ASN A 40 -19.83 3.76 -8.53
N ILE A 41 -20.04 5.03 -8.19
CA ILE A 41 -20.82 5.43 -7.00
C ILE A 41 -22.22 4.88 -7.04
N LYS A 42 -22.83 4.79 -8.22
CA LYS A 42 -24.19 4.25 -8.43
C LYS A 42 -24.26 2.73 -8.67
N SER A 43 -23.12 2.05 -8.70
CA SER A 43 -23.03 0.62 -8.99
C SER A 43 -22.87 -0.21 -7.71
N LYS A 44 -22.60 -1.51 -7.84
CA LYS A 44 -22.26 -2.44 -6.74
C LYS A 44 -20.76 -2.42 -6.39
N ILE A 45 -19.99 -1.42 -6.86
CA ILE A 45 -18.57 -1.28 -6.52
C ILE A 45 -18.45 -0.64 -5.14
N ASP A 46 -17.71 -1.25 -4.23
CA ASP A 46 -17.48 -0.74 -2.87
C ASP A 46 -16.24 0.15 -2.80
N ILE A 47 -15.18 -0.25 -3.50
CA ILE A 47 -13.89 0.41 -3.47
C ILE A 47 -13.40 0.70 -4.88
N ILE A 48 -13.04 1.95 -5.15
CA ILE A 48 -12.36 2.37 -6.37
C ILE A 48 -10.86 2.50 -6.07
N ILE A 49 -10.02 1.86 -6.88
CA ILE A 49 -8.57 1.98 -6.75
C ILE A 49 -8.02 2.54 -8.06
N THR A 50 -7.23 3.62 -7.97
CA THR A 50 -6.43 4.12 -9.08
C THR A 50 -4.95 3.94 -8.79
N SER A 51 -4.13 3.83 -9.84
CA SER A 51 -2.67 3.78 -9.72
C SER A 51 -2.04 4.75 -10.71
N GLY A 52 -1.28 5.71 -10.19
CA GLY A 52 -0.74 6.86 -10.93
C GLY A 52 -1.62 8.11 -10.81
N ALA A 53 -1.13 9.22 -11.37
CA ALA A 53 -1.78 10.53 -11.42
C ALA A 53 -2.24 11.09 -10.06
N VAL A 54 -1.55 10.76 -8.95
CA VAL A 54 -1.90 11.17 -7.58
C VAL A 54 -0.85 12.03 -6.90
N SER A 55 0.31 12.24 -7.51
CA SER A 55 1.41 13.02 -6.93
C SER A 55 1.14 14.54 -7.01
N ALA A 56 2.15 15.37 -7.06
CA ALA A 56 2.06 16.82 -7.25
C ALA A 56 2.44 17.24 -8.67
N GLY A 57 2.51 16.31 -9.61
CA GLY A 57 2.87 16.56 -11.00
C GLY A 57 1.76 17.30 -11.76
N LYS A 58 2.15 18.02 -12.81
CA LYS A 58 1.26 18.85 -13.66
C LYS A 58 0.10 18.05 -14.29
N HIS A 59 0.25 16.72 -14.42
CA HIS A 59 -0.73 15.80 -15.03
C HIS A 59 -1.48 14.94 -14.00
N ASP A 60 -1.32 15.21 -12.71
CA ASP A 60 -1.92 14.41 -11.63
C ASP A 60 -3.36 14.87 -11.34
N PHE A 61 -4.28 14.51 -12.23
CA PHE A 61 -5.68 14.96 -12.20
C PHE A 61 -6.55 14.24 -11.16
N VAL A 62 -6.15 13.05 -10.68
CA VAL A 62 -6.97 12.25 -9.75
C VAL A 62 -7.42 13.04 -8.50
N PRO A 63 -6.55 13.77 -7.77
CA PRO A 63 -6.98 14.54 -6.62
C PRO A 63 -7.97 15.68 -6.96
N LEU A 64 -7.81 16.29 -8.13
CA LEU A 64 -8.68 17.39 -8.59
C LEU A 64 -10.08 16.86 -8.91
N VAL A 65 -10.16 15.75 -9.62
CA VAL A 65 -11.45 15.12 -9.98
C VAL A 65 -12.16 14.61 -8.73
N VAL A 66 -11.46 13.91 -7.83
CA VAL A 66 -12.07 13.38 -6.61
C VAL A 66 -12.68 14.48 -5.75
N LYS A 67 -12.03 15.64 -5.66
CA LYS A 67 -12.55 16.80 -4.89
C LYS A 67 -13.82 17.45 -5.46
N LYS A 68 -14.23 17.12 -6.69
CA LYS A 68 -15.50 17.59 -7.27
C LYS A 68 -16.72 16.86 -6.69
N PHE A 69 -16.52 15.75 -5.99
CA PHE A 69 -17.60 14.97 -5.38
C PHE A 69 -17.80 15.36 -3.92
N ASP A 70 -19.00 15.14 -3.42
CA ASP A 70 -19.30 15.30 -1.99
C ASP A 70 -18.59 14.23 -1.17
N LEU A 71 -17.66 14.65 -0.33
CA LEU A 71 -16.81 13.78 0.48
C LEU A 71 -17.11 13.96 1.97
N SER A 72 -17.20 12.85 2.69
CA SER A 72 -17.23 12.82 4.15
C SER A 72 -15.84 12.76 4.76
N ASN A 73 -14.84 12.27 4.00
CA ASN A 73 -13.44 12.26 4.40
C ASN A 73 -12.54 12.40 3.16
N PHE A 74 -11.42 13.08 3.31
CA PHE A 74 -10.41 13.23 2.27
C PHE A 74 -9.03 13.47 2.90
N PHE A 75 -8.04 12.70 2.48
CA PHE A 75 -6.65 13.08 2.68
C PHE A 75 -5.79 12.78 1.45
N LYS A 76 -4.73 13.53 1.29
CA LYS A 76 -3.69 13.33 0.28
C LYS A 76 -2.32 13.52 0.92
N GLY A 77 -1.49 12.51 0.77
CA GLY A 77 -0.13 12.50 1.29
C GLY A 77 -0.04 12.17 2.78
N VAL A 78 0.89 11.30 3.10
CA VAL A 78 1.20 10.85 4.46
C VAL A 78 2.71 10.78 4.66
N SER A 79 3.18 10.88 5.89
CA SER A 79 4.62 10.88 6.21
C SER A 79 5.24 9.48 6.20
N ILE A 80 5.10 8.79 5.07
CA ILE A 80 5.65 7.44 4.84
C ILE A 80 6.61 7.41 3.66
N ARG A 81 7.44 6.36 3.59
CA ARG A 81 8.26 6.03 2.42
C ARG A 81 8.45 4.51 2.31
N PRO A 82 8.15 3.88 1.13
CA PRO A 82 7.54 4.47 -0.08
C PRO A 82 6.06 4.77 0.11
N GLY A 83 5.43 5.52 -0.82
CA GLY A 83 4.00 5.72 -0.85
C GLY A 83 3.47 7.07 -0.38
N LYS A 84 4.35 8.06 -0.07
CA LYS A 84 3.97 9.40 0.40
C LYS A 84 2.73 10.01 -0.29
N PRO A 85 2.57 10.00 -1.64
CA PRO A 85 1.47 10.69 -2.31
C PRO A 85 0.14 9.91 -2.35
N ILE A 86 -0.06 8.90 -1.51
CA ILE A 86 -1.35 8.19 -1.43
C ILE A 86 -2.50 9.18 -1.21
N LEU A 87 -3.63 8.89 -1.84
CA LEU A 87 -4.89 9.60 -1.66
C LEU A 87 -5.94 8.64 -1.13
N PHE A 88 -6.80 9.11 -0.25
CA PHE A 88 -8.01 8.44 0.20
C PHE A 88 -9.15 9.44 0.21
N ALA A 89 -10.34 9.00 -0.21
CA ALA A 89 -11.58 9.72 0.02
C ALA A 89 -12.75 8.77 0.28
N LYS A 90 -13.63 9.16 1.22
CA LYS A 90 -14.92 8.51 1.44
C LYS A 90 -16.02 9.42 0.89
N PHE A 91 -16.88 8.88 0.05
CA PHE A 91 -18.00 9.61 -0.51
C PHE A 91 -19.08 9.83 0.56
N LYS A 92 -19.74 10.98 0.50
CA LYS A 92 -20.85 11.32 1.39
C LYS A 92 -22.10 10.53 0.96
N ASN A 93 -22.93 10.15 1.93
CA ASN A 93 -24.22 9.48 1.72
C ASN A 93 -24.15 8.10 1.04
N VAL A 94 -22.97 7.53 0.84
CA VAL A 94 -22.77 6.16 0.33
C VAL A 94 -21.56 5.51 1.00
N GLU A 95 -21.65 4.21 1.28
CA GLU A 95 -20.54 3.47 1.91
C GLU A 95 -19.49 3.06 0.86
N LYS A 96 -18.94 4.04 0.15
CA LYS A 96 -17.95 3.83 -0.92
C LYS A 96 -16.73 4.72 -0.73
N VAL A 97 -15.58 4.18 -1.12
CA VAL A 97 -14.30 4.88 -0.99
C VAL A 97 -13.49 4.82 -2.28
N ILE A 98 -12.58 5.76 -2.41
CA ILE A 98 -11.54 5.75 -3.44
C ILE A 98 -10.16 5.83 -2.82
N PHE A 99 -9.27 4.96 -3.27
CA PHE A 99 -7.83 5.03 -3.01
C PHE A 99 -7.10 5.42 -4.28
N GLY A 100 -6.32 6.48 -4.22
CA GLY A 100 -5.37 6.86 -5.26
C GLY A 100 -3.97 6.40 -4.85
N LEU A 101 -3.43 5.40 -5.54
CA LEU A 101 -2.11 4.85 -5.26
C LEU A 101 -1.06 5.48 -6.17
N PRO A 102 0.19 5.62 -5.71
CA PRO A 102 1.28 6.12 -6.55
C PRO A 102 1.52 5.26 -7.79
N GLY A 103 2.11 5.82 -8.85
CA GLY A 103 2.41 5.08 -10.08
C GLY A 103 3.60 4.12 -9.97
N ASN A 104 4.57 4.39 -9.09
CA ASN A 104 5.72 3.50 -8.89
C ASN A 104 5.29 2.16 -8.26
N PRO A 105 5.65 1.00 -8.84
CA PRO A 105 5.18 -0.32 -8.40
C PRO A 105 5.42 -0.60 -6.91
N ILE A 106 6.59 -0.28 -6.38
CA ILE A 106 6.91 -0.51 -4.97
C ILE A 106 6.08 0.41 -4.05
N SER A 107 5.80 1.64 -4.49
CA SER A 107 4.92 2.54 -3.76
C SER A 107 3.47 2.07 -3.80
N THR A 108 3.01 1.56 -4.95
CA THR A 108 1.68 0.95 -5.11
C THR A 108 1.53 -0.24 -4.18
N SER A 109 2.51 -1.15 -4.17
CA SER A 109 2.46 -2.36 -3.33
C SER A 109 2.45 -2.03 -1.83
N ALA A 110 3.29 -1.08 -1.39
CA ALA A 110 3.29 -0.63 0.00
C ALA A 110 1.96 0.05 0.39
N CYS A 111 1.44 0.94 -0.47
CA CYS A 111 0.16 1.59 -0.21
C CYS A 111 -1.01 0.60 -0.20
N PHE A 112 -1.03 -0.36 -1.13
CA PHE A 112 -2.03 -1.42 -1.11
C PHE A 112 -1.94 -2.23 0.18
N ARG A 113 -0.73 -2.70 0.53
CA ARG A 113 -0.50 -3.55 1.69
C ARG A 113 -0.85 -2.89 3.03
N PHE A 114 -0.54 -1.60 3.20
CA PHE A 114 -0.64 -0.94 4.49
C PHE A 114 -1.83 0.03 4.64
N PHE A 115 -2.59 0.26 3.56
CA PHE A 115 -3.79 1.12 3.61
C PHE A 115 -5.03 0.42 3.02
N VAL A 116 -4.94 -0.08 1.78
CA VAL A 116 -6.10 -0.72 1.14
C VAL A 116 -6.42 -2.04 1.81
N TYR A 117 -5.41 -2.88 2.03
CA TYR A 117 -5.60 -4.19 2.64
C TYR A 117 -6.19 -4.15 4.05
N PRO A 118 -5.69 -3.34 5.00
CA PRO A 118 -6.33 -3.19 6.32
C PRO A 118 -7.77 -2.66 6.23
N TYR A 119 -8.05 -1.78 5.28
CA TYR A 119 -9.40 -1.30 5.04
C TYR A 119 -10.32 -2.44 4.55
N LEU A 120 -9.85 -3.28 3.62
CA LEU A 120 -10.56 -4.47 3.17
C LEU A 120 -10.86 -5.44 4.33
N LEU A 121 -9.89 -5.73 5.18
CA LEU A 121 -10.12 -6.56 6.37
C LEU A 121 -11.19 -5.97 7.29
N ASN A 122 -11.15 -4.66 7.50
CA ASN A 122 -12.12 -3.98 8.36
C ASN A 122 -13.54 -4.07 7.83
N ILE A 123 -13.79 -3.85 6.53
CA ILE A 123 -15.14 -3.97 5.95
C ILE A 123 -15.66 -5.41 5.92
N LEU A 124 -14.76 -6.40 5.93
CA LEU A 124 -15.10 -7.82 6.05
C LEU A 124 -15.29 -8.27 7.51
N GLY A 125 -15.14 -7.37 8.49
CA GLY A 125 -15.23 -7.71 9.91
C GLY A 125 -14.05 -8.54 10.42
N ILE A 126 -12.96 -8.65 9.64
CA ILE A 126 -11.77 -9.41 10.01
C ILE A 126 -10.87 -8.55 10.89
N LYS A 127 -10.36 -9.12 12.00
CA LYS A 127 -9.44 -8.42 12.89
C LYS A 127 -8.18 -7.95 12.16
N SER A 128 -7.72 -6.77 12.53
CA SER A 128 -6.46 -6.22 12.02
C SER A 128 -5.29 -7.18 12.28
N GLU A 129 -4.46 -7.36 11.28
CA GLU A 129 -3.23 -8.13 11.39
C GLU A 129 -2.28 -7.49 12.42
N LYS A 130 -1.71 -8.32 13.29
CA LYS A 130 -0.62 -7.92 14.18
C LYS A 130 0.73 -8.22 13.52
N PRO A 131 1.72 -7.32 13.64
CA PRO A 131 3.06 -7.63 13.16
C PRO A 131 3.68 -8.75 14.01
N PHE A 132 4.51 -9.55 13.37
CA PHE A 132 5.46 -10.39 14.11
C PHE A 132 6.78 -9.64 14.30
N LYS A 133 7.62 -10.11 15.24
CA LYS A 133 8.89 -9.45 15.57
C LYS A 133 10.07 -10.27 15.03
N ALA A 134 11.07 -9.57 14.46
CA ALA A 134 12.34 -10.17 14.07
C ALA A 134 13.52 -9.28 14.52
N LYS A 135 14.66 -9.88 14.85
CA LYS A 135 15.88 -9.14 15.25
C LYS A 135 16.55 -8.54 14.03
N LEU A 136 16.89 -7.26 14.10
CA LEU A 136 17.62 -6.57 13.04
C LEU A 136 19.04 -7.11 12.92
N LYS A 137 19.44 -7.54 11.72
CA LYS A 137 20.73 -8.15 11.45
C LYS A 137 21.90 -7.15 11.47
N ASN A 138 21.66 -5.93 10.99
CA ASN A 138 22.67 -4.87 10.90
C ASN A 138 22.08 -3.55 11.37
N ASN A 139 22.93 -2.62 11.83
CA ASN A 139 22.47 -1.28 12.14
C ASN A 139 21.81 -0.61 10.93
N PHE A 140 20.79 0.17 11.18
CA PHE A 140 20.07 0.91 10.14
C PHE A 140 19.76 2.34 10.57
N PHE A 141 19.95 3.28 9.65
CA PHE A 141 19.68 4.70 9.88
C PHE A 141 18.59 5.22 8.94
N LYS A 142 17.68 6.05 9.45
CA LYS A 142 16.67 6.76 8.67
C LYS A 142 16.36 8.14 9.26
N ASN A 143 15.67 8.98 8.47
CA ASN A 143 15.09 10.22 9.00
C ASN A 143 13.99 9.89 10.03
N LYS A 144 14.08 10.47 11.24
CA LYS A 144 13.16 10.24 12.35
C LYS A 144 11.71 10.70 12.08
N LYS A 145 11.52 11.67 11.17
CA LYS A 145 10.18 12.24 10.86
C LYS A 145 9.33 11.40 9.90
N ILE A 146 9.86 10.28 9.38
CA ILE A 146 9.22 9.49 8.34
C ILE A 146 9.12 8.04 8.78
N ILE A 147 7.93 7.46 8.66
CA ILE A 147 7.73 6.01 8.75
C ILE A 147 8.31 5.35 7.50
N ARG A 148 9.07 4.28 7.67
CA ARG A 148 9.65 3.53 6.55
C ARG A 148 9.10 2.11 6.52
N PHE A 149 8.56 1.74 5.36
CA PHE A 149 8.31 0.35 5.00
C PHE A 149 9.48 -0.12 4.14
N LEU A 150 10.31 -1.01 4.67
CA LEU A 150 11.54 -1.45 4.03
C LEU A 150 11.43 -2.87 3.50
N LYS A 151 11.86 -3.05 2.26
CA LYS A 151 12.03 -4.37 1.65
C LYS A 151 13.14 -5.11 2.37
N ALA A 152 12.85 -6.29 2.88
CA ALA A 152 13.79 -7.02 3.71
C ALA A 152 13.75 -8.53 3.44
N ARG A 153 14.79 -9.20 3.86
CA ARG A 153 14.90 -10.66 3.89
C ARG A 153 14.79 -11.15 5.31
N LEU A 154 13.77 -11.95 5.55
CA LEU A 154 13.57 -12.68 6.80
C LEU A 154 14.23 -14.04 6.68
N THR A 155 15.00 -14.43 7.69
CA THR A 155 15.64 -15.75 7.82
C THR A 155 15.46 -16.26 9.24
N SER A 156 15.52 -17.57 9.40
CA SER A 156 15.63 -18.23 10.70
C SER A 156 17.09 -18.48 11.00
N THR A 157 17.51 -18.23 12.23
CA THR A 157 18.84 -18.62 12.75
C THR A 157 18.85 -20.09 13.15
N LYS A 158 20.03 -20.66 13.41
CA LYS A 158 20.17 -22.08 13.84
C LYS A 158 19.42 -22.40 15.14
N ASP A 159 19.27 -21.41 16.02
CA ASP A 159 18.52 -21.50 17.27
C ASP A 159 17.03 -21.12 17.14
N GLY A 160 16.51 -21.09 15.91
CA GLY A 160 15.09 -20.87 15.61
C GLY A 160 14.60 -19.42 15.73
N LYS A 161 15.47 -18.44 16.00
CA LYS A 161 15.08 -17.04 16.10
C LYS A 161 14.94 -16.41 14.72
N LEU A 162 13.98 -15.48 14.59
CA LEU A 162 13.78 -14.70 13.36
C LEU A 162 14.74 -13.54 13.29
N GLU A 163 15.40 -13.38 12.15
CA GLU A 163 16.31 -12.30 11.84
C GLU A 163 15.92 -11.60 10.54
N ILE A 164 15.91 -10.24 10.56
CA ILE A 164 15.57 -9.42 9.40
C ILE A 164 16.80 -8.67 8.90
N GLN A 165 17.08 -8.78 7.61
CA GLN A 165 18.12 -8.04 6.90
C GLN A 165 17.47 -7.06 5.93
N ILE A 166 17.77 -5.76 6.08
CA ILE A 166 17.31 -4.73 5.16
C ILE A 166 18.09 -4.86 3.86
N LEU A 167 17.37 -5.00 2.74
CA LEU A 167 17.98 -5.14 1.42
C LEU A 167 18.51 -3.79 0.91
N LYS A 168 19.56 -3.83 0.08
CA LYS A 168 20.00 -2.65 -0.69
C LYS A 168 18.94 -2.30 -1.75
N GLY A 169 18.93 -1.04 -2.23
CA GLY A 169 18.00 -0.64 -3.28
C GLY A 169 16.58 -0.39 -2.78
N GLN A 170 16.44 0.40 -1.73
CA GLN A 170 15.15 0.76 -1.13
C GLN A 170 14.32 1.78 -1.93
N GLU A 171 14.84 2.27 -3.05
CA GLU A 171 14.16 3.22 -3.93
C GLU A 171 12.91 2.57 -4.55
N SER A 172 11.86 3.37 -4.76
CA SER A 172 10.55 2.88 -5.21
C SER A 172 10.50 2.38 -6.67
N TYR A 173 11.56 2.62 -7.44
CA TYR A 173 11.72 2.12 -8.81
C TYR A 173 12.62 0.87 -8.90
N LYS A 174 13.31 0.48 -7.83
CA LYS A 174 14.18 -0.70 -7.82
C LYS A 174 13.40 -1.98 -7.52
N ILE A 175 12.92 -2.63 -8.58
CA ILE A 175 12.10 -3.85 -8.53
C ILE A 175 12.90 -5.05 -8.01
N LYS A 176 14.19 -5.18 -8.37
CA LYS A 176 15.01 -6.34 -7.96
C LYS A 176 14.94 -6.62 -6.46
N SER A 177 15.18 -5.61 -5.63
CA SER A 177 15.12 -5.77 -4.18
C SER A 177 13.70 -6.09 -3.65
N PHE A 178 12.65 -5.77 -4.41
CA PHE A 178 11.29 -6.16 -4.08
C PHE A 178 11.05 -7.66 -4.36
N VAL A 179 11.52 -8.15 -5.49
CA VAL A 179 11.44 -9.58 -5.84
C VAL A 179 12.26 -10.43 -4.86
N GLU A 180 13.41 -9.95 -4.43
CA GLU A 180 14.29 -10.63 -3.47
C GLU A 180 13.76 -10.58 -2.03
N SER A 181 12.83 -9.66 -1.72
CA SER A 181 12.26 -9.52 -0.38
C SER A 181 11.18 -10.59 -0.12
N ASN A 182 11.11 -11.06 1.13
CA ASN A 182 10.03 -11.93 1.60
C ASN A 182 9.29 -11.34 2.81
N VAL A 183 9.63 -10.10 3.20
CA VAL A 183 9.04 -9.40 4.35
C VAL A 183 9.13 -7.89 4.17
N TRP A 184 8.15 -7.17 4.70
CA TRP A 184 8.22 -5.74 4.96
C TRP A 184 8.63 -5.49 6.41
N GLY A 185 9.72 -4.74 6.62
CA GLY A 185 10.07 -4.21 7.94
C GLY A 185 9.46 -2.82 8.16
N LEU A 186 8.75 -2.62 9.26
CA LEU A 186 8.18 -1.33 9.65
C LEU A 186 9.12 -0.60 10.62
N PHE A 187 9.60 0.56 10.20
CA PHE A 187 10.46 1.45 10.98
C PHE A 187 9.68 2.74 11.31
N LYS A 188 9.19 2.84 12.53
CA LYS A 188 8.33 3.93 13.00
C LYS A 188 9.06 5.28 12.98
N ASP A 189 8.32 6.36 12.99
CA ASP A 189 8.84 7.71 13.25
C ASP A 189 9.33 7.85 14.71
N GLY A 190 9.89 9.02 15.02
CA GLY A 190 10.46 9.26 16.35
C GLY A 190 11.88 8.72 16.58
N GLN A 191 12.27 7.66 15.86
CA GLN A 191 13.61 7.04 15.94
C GLN A 191 14.36 7.14 14.61
N SER A 192 15.68 7.45 14.68
CA SER A 192 16.55 7.50 13.49
C SER A 192 17.55 6.36 13.45
N ASN A 193 18.07 5.94 14.60
CA ASN A 193 19.08 4.89 14.71
C ASN A 193 18.48 3.60 15.24
N PHE A 194 18.58 2.53 14.47
CA PHE A 194 18.15 1.18 14.83
C PHE A 194 19.40 0.30 14.94
N LYS A 195 19.59 -0.33 16.10
CA LYS A 195 20.78 -1.14 16.38
C LYS A 195 20.57 -2.60 15.97
N LYS A 196 21.67 -3.29 15.61
CA LYS A 196 21.71 -4.74 15.47
C LYS A 196 21.09 -5.41 16.71
N GLY A 197 20.24 -6.41 16.51
CA GLY A 197 19.55 -7.14 17.58
C GLY A 197 18.24 -6.49 18.05
N GLU A 198 17.95 -5.24 17.66
CA GLU A 198 16.67 -4.57 17.96
C GLU A 198 15.50 -5.28 17.30
N LEU A 199 14.37 -5.39 18.00
CA LEU A 199 13.15 -6.04 17.48
C LEU A 199 12.37 -5.08 16.56
N ILE A 200 12.18 -5.52 15.33
CA ILE A 200 11.48 -4.78 14.28
C ILE A 200 10.11 -5.41 14.01
N ASP A 201 9.09 -4.59 13.85
CA ASP A 201 7.77 -5.01 13.39
C ASP A 201 7.85 -5.46 11.93
N CYS A 202 7.40 -6.67 11.66
CA CYS A 202 7.48 -7.31 10.36
C CYS A 202 6.10 -7.73 9.87
N TYR A 203 5.90 -7.61 8.55
CA TYR A 203 4.65 -7.97 7.87
C TYR A 203 4.92 -8.81 6.63
N SER A 204 4.09 -9.83 6.38
CA SER A 204 4.09 -10.55 5.11
C SER A 204 3.81 -9.61 3.95
N PRO A 205 4.42 -9.79 2.77
CA PRO A 205 4.15 -8.96 1.59
C PRO A 205 2.70 -9.04 1.08
N ILE A 206 2.06 -10.19 1.25
CA ILE A 206 0.74 -10.53 0.71
C ILE A 206 -0.39 -10.54 1.76
N GLY A 207 -0.10 -10.14 3.01
CA GLY A 207 -1.04 -10.26 4.12
C GLY A 207 -0.92 -11.60 4.87
N PRO A 208 -1.69 -11.82 5.94
CA PRO A 208 -1.73 -13.10 6.62
C PRO A 208 -2.29 -14.17 5.68
N ASN A 209 -1.71 -15.35 5.69
CA ASN A 209 -2.33 -16.52 5.10
C ASN A 209 -3.59 -16.86 5.90
N LEU A 210 -4.76 -16.57 5.34
CA LEU A 210 -6.05 -16.93 5.96
C LEU A 210 -6.18 -18.45 6.20
N ASN A 211 -5.36 -19.27 5.54
CA ASN A 211 -5.32 -20.73 5.71
C ASN A 211 -4.57 -21.19 6.98
N ILE A 212 -3.98 -20.27 7.78
CA ILE A 212 -3.31 -20.63 9.04
C ILE A 212 -4.25 -20.49 10.25
N PHE A 213 -5.48 -20.02 10.05
CA PHE A 213 -6.46 -19.77 11.11
C PHE A 213 -7.70 -20.67 11.03
N ILE A 214 -7.61 -21.81 10.34
CA ILE A 214 -8.59 -22.91 10.39
C ILE A 214 -8.06 -24.00 11.28
#